data_69e0fc232f534611789afffa930ac8b9
#
_entry.id   69e0fc232f534611789afffa930ac8b9
#
_cell.length_a   1.000
_cell.length_b   1.000
_cell.length_c   1.000
_cell.angle_alpha   90.00
_cell.angle_beta   90.00
_cell.angle_gamma   90.00
#
_symmetry.space_group_name_H-M   'P 1'
#
loop_
_entity.id
_entity.type
_entity.pdbx_description
1 polymer ?
#
loop_
_entity_poly.entity_id
_entity_poly.type
_entity_poly.pdbx_seq_one_letter_code
_entity_poly.pdbx_strand_id
1 'polypeptide(L)'
;APEEGTPRTCAFGLSPETLRRTNLGTLKTGDRVNMERSMKASARNSGHFVQGHVDGVGTIAKKWVEGDSLWIRVAAPPAITRYLVPKGYVAVDGTSLTVCDVNVVEGWFTFMLVEYTQKHIVVPLKPADGTGKVNIEVDVLGKYVERSMSSVLERLARVEQVLGLGAGDAGAVGGWAGG
;
A
#
# COMPACT_ATOMS: atom_id res chain seq x y z
N ALA A 1 35.20 -9.10 8.01
CA ALA A 1 33.82 -9.61 7.97
C ALA A 1 33.41 -9.90 9.42
N PRO A 2 32.19 -9.52 9.87
CA PRO A 2 31.75 -9.89 11.21
C PRO A 2 31.59 -11.42 11.27
N GLU A 3 31.96 -11.99 12.41
CA GLU A 3 31.84 -13.43 12.67
C GLU A 3 30.39 -13.92 12.46
N GLU A 4 30.26 -15.09 11.84
CA GLU A 4 28.96 -15.75 11.67
C GLU A 4 28.38 -16.07 13.05
N GLY A 5 27.19 -15.52 13.37
CA GLY A 5 26.51 -15.76 14.64
C GLY A 5 26.41 -14.57 15.59
N THR A 6 27.08 -13.44 15.33
CA THR A 6 26.88 -12.24 16.14
C THR A 6 25.54 -11.58 15.84
N PRO A 7 24.65 -11.35 16.84
CA PRO A 7 23.39 -10.63 16.61
C PRO A 7 23.67 -9.23 16.04
N ARG A 8 23.12 -8.95 14.87
CA ARG A 8 23.22 -7.62 14.26
C ARG A 8 22.12 -6.75 14.83
N THR A 9 22.51 -5.68 15.51
CA THR A 9 21.56 -4.68 16.04
C THR A 9 21.63 -3.41 15.21
N CYS A 10 20.47 -2.82 14.95
CA CYS A 10 20.35 -1.50 14.34
C CYS A 10 19.47 -0.64 15.23
N ALA A 11 19.80 0.64 15.35
CA ALA A 11 18.99 1.63 16.06
C ALA A 11 18.47 2.66 15.05
N PHE A 12 17.18 2.99 15.14
CA PHE A 12 16.53 3.96 14.28
C PHE A 12 15.85 5.02 15.12
N GLY A 13 16.15 6.30 14.85
CA GLY A 13 15.40 7.41 15.41
C GLY A 13 14.06 7.55 14.69
N LEU A 14 12.96 7.63 15.43
CA LEU A 14 11.62 7.84 14.88
C LEU A 14 11.20 9.29 15.12
N SER A 15 10.87 10.01 14.05
CA SER A 15 10.33 11.37 14.14
C SER A 15 8.86 11.35 14.60
N PRO A 16 8.33 12.47 15.15
CA PRO A 16 6.91 12.56 15.47
C PRO A 16 5.99 12.30 14.26
N GLU A 17 6.40 12.70 13.04
CA GLU A 17 5.64 12.43 11.81
C GLU A 17 5.64 10.94 11.49
N THR A 18 6.76 10.26 11.62
CA THR A 18 6.86 8.81 11.45
C THR A 18 5.91 8.08 12.39
N LEU A 19 5.86 8.48 13.65
CA LEU A 19 4.94 7.88 14.64
C LEU A 19 3.47 8.15 14.34
N ARG A 20 3.14 9.30 13.73
CA ARG A 20 1.77 9.61 13.31
C ARG A 20 1.31 8.81 12.10
N ARG A 21 2.21 8.55 11.15
CA ARG A 21 1.90 7.91 9.87
C ARG A 21 1.99 6.39 9.89
N THR A 22 2.65 5.82 10.88
CA THR A 22 2.96 4.39 10.92
C THR A 22 2.40 3.71 12.16
N ASN A 23 2.36 2.38 12.13
CA ASN A 23 2.07 1.56 13.32
C ASN A 23 3.31 1.35 14.21
N LEU A 24 4.47 1.94 13.91
CA LEU A 24 5.72 1.70 14.64
C LEU A 24 5.64 2.06 16.11
N GLY A 25 4.87 3.10 16.47
CA GLY A 25 4.65 3.48 17.87
C GLY A 25 3.86 2.47 18.71
N THR A 26 3.26 1.45 18.08
CA THR A 26 2.49 0.39 18.76
C THR A 26 3.29 -0.88 18.94
N LEU A 27 4.49 -0.98 18.37
CA LEU A 27 5.34 -2.16 18.47
C LEU A 27 5.88 -2.37 19.88
N LYS A 28 6.04 -3.63 20.23
CA LYS A 28 6.58 -4.08 21.52
C LYS A 28 7.82 -4.93 21.31
N THR A 29 8.60 -5.09 22.36
CA THR A 29 9.73 -6.02 22.36
C THR A 29 9.29 -7.41 21.95
N GLY A 30 9.96 -8.00 20.94
CA GLY A 30 9.62 -9.29 20.36
C GLY A 30 8.77 -9.22 19.09
N ASP A 31 8.17 -8.05 18.76
CA ASP A 31 7.46 -7.89 17.50
C ASP A 31 8.45 -7.94 16.32
N ARG A 32 8.00 -8.57 15.23
CA ARG A 32 8.78 -8.70 14.01
C ARG A 32 8.47 -7.56 13.04
N VAL A 33 9.51 -7.08 12.35
CA VAL A 33 9.41 -6.09 11.27
C VAL A 33 10.16 -6.57 10.05
N ASN A 34 9.74 -6.12 8.86
CA ASN A 34 10.54 -6.29 7.65
C ASN A 34 11.73 -5.34 7.70
N MET A 35 12.89 -5.84 7.29
CA MET A 35 14.11 -5.04 7.17
C MET A 35 14.59 -5.08 5.73
N GLU A 36 14.74 -3.90 5.12
CA GLU A 36 15.24 -3.76 3.77
C GLU A 36 16.36 -2.71 3.72
N ARG A 37 17.36 -2.97 2.90
CA ARG A 37 18.42 -1.99 2.62
C ARG A 37 17.98 -1.09 1.48
N SER A 38 18.42 0.17 1.50
CA SER A 38 18.23 1.09 0.37
C SER A 38 18.73 0.46 -0.92
N MET A 39 17.95 0.59 -1.98
CA MET A 39 18.29 0.11 -3.31
C MET A 39 19.50 0.89 -3.85
N LYS A 40 20.48 0.18 -4.40
CA LYS A 40 21.60 0.82 -5.11
C LYS A 40 21.12 1.33 -6.46
N ALA A 41 21.65 2.48 -6.92
CA ALA A 41 21.32 3.04 -8.24
C ALA A 41 21.62 2.08 -9.41
N SER A 42 22.60 1.17 -9.24
CA SER A 42 22.97 0.15 -10.21
C SER A 42 22.26 -1.19 -10.03
N ALA A 43 21.35 -1.32 -9.05
CA ALA A 43 20.62 -2.55 -8.79
C ALA A 43 19.45 -2.73 -9.78
N ARG A 44 19.02 -3.99 -9.95
CA ARG A 44 17.77 -4.28 -10.65
C ARG A 44 16.60 -3.91 -9.76
N ASN A 45 15.60 -3.23 -10.34
CA ASN A 45 14.32 -3.01 -9.69
C ASN A 45 13.32 -4.06 -10.21
N SER A 46 12.93 -4.99 -9.34
CA SER A 46 11.96 -6.05 -9.67
C SER A 46 10.53 -5.76 -9.19
N GLY A 47 10.30 -4.60 -8.62
CA GLY A 47 9.01 -4.10 -8.15
C GLY A 47 8.80 -2.66 -8.60
N HIS A 48 8.53 -1.76 -7.65
CA HIS A 48 8.43 -0.33 -7.87
C HIS A 48 9.37 0.45 -6.93
N PHE A 49 9.45 1.76 -7.07
CA PHE A 49 10.27 2.61 -6.20
C PHE A 49 9.58 2.78 -4.84
N VAL A 50 9.92 1.91 -3.90
CA VAL A 50 9.50 2.04 -2.50
C VAL A 50 10.48 2.99 -1.81
N GLN A 51 9.95 4.09 -1.27
CA GLN A 51 10.74 5.16 -0.65
C GLN A 51 10.85 5.00 0.87
N GLY A 52 9.96 4.20 1.48
CA GLY A 52 9.74 4.18 2.92
C GLY A 52 8.92 5.40 3.40
N HIS A 53 8.19 6.05 2.50
CA HIS A 53 7.35 7.20 2.79
C HIS A 53 5.89 6.77 3.01
N VAL A 54 5.64 6.21 4.17
CA VAL A 54 4.33 5.67 4.54
C VAL A 54 3.24 6.75 4.50
N ASP A 55 2.18 6.49 3.73
CA ASP A 55 1.02 7.38 3.62
C ASP A 55 0.07 7.24 4.81
N GLY A 56 -0.04 6.03 5.34
CA GLY A 56 -0.89 5.75 6.48
C GLY A 56 -0.94 4.27 6.84
N VAL A 57 -1.83 3.95 7.76
CA VAL A 57 -2.01 2.61 8.30
C VAL A 57 -3.32 2.02 7.79
N GLY A 58 -3.25 0.80 7.29
CA GLY A 58 -4.40 -0.06 7.01
C GLY A 58 -4.53 -1.18 8.03
N THR A 59 -5.60 -1.95 7.90
CA THR A 59 -5.90 -3.07 8.78
C THR A 59 -6.23 -4.31 7.96
N ILE A 60 -5.64 -5.45 8.29
CA ILE A 60 -5.97 -6.73 7.65
C ILE A 60 -7.39 -7.13 8.03
N ALA A 61 -8.29 -7.08 7.05
CA ALA A 61 -9.70 -7.37 7.25
C ALA A 61 -10.03 -8.86 7.01
N LYS A 62 -9.31 -9.51 6.08
CA LYS A 62 -9.56 -10.91 5.72
C LYS A 62 -8.30 -11.57 5.15
N LYS A 63 -8.19 -12.87 5.39
CA LYS A 63 -7.22 -13.76 4.73
C LYS A 63 -7.93 -15.01 4.26
N TRP A 64 -7.49 -15.56 3.11
CA TRP A 64 -7.93 -16.86 2.64
C TRP A 64 -6.84 -17.50 1.78
N VAL A 65 -6.90 -18.80 1.62
CA VAL A 65 -5.95 -19.57 0.82
C VAL A 65 -6.63 -19.99 -0.47
N GLU A 66 -5.90 -19.91 -1.58
CA GLU A 66 -6.30 -20.40 -2.89
C GLU A 66 -5.10 -21.09 -3.51
N GLY A 67 -5.16 -22.42 -3.64
CA GLY A 67 -4.00 -23.23 -3.97
C GLY A 67 -2.88 -23.09 -2.93
N ASP A 68 -1.71 -22.67 -3.37
CA ASP A 68 -0.53 -22.37 -2.55
C ASP A 68 -0.41 -20.87 -2.17
N SER A 69 -1.36 -20.07 -2.62
CA SER A 69 -1.34 -18.63 -2.51
C SER A 69 -2.17 -18.14 -1.32
N LEU A 70 -1.64 -17.19 -0.57
CA LEU A 70 -2.35 -16.50 0.53
C LEU A 70 -2.87 -15.16 0.03
N TRP A 71 -4.19 -15.04 -0.03
CA TRP A 71 -4.87 -13.79 -0.30
C TRP A 71 -5.08 -12.98 0.96
N ILE A 72 -4.90 -11.68 0.85
CA ILE A 72 -5.09 -10.75 1.97
C ILE A 72 -5.89 -9.56 1.48
N ARG A 73 -6.98 -9.23 2.23
CA ARG A 73 -7.73 -7.99 2.08
C ARG A 73 -7.31 -7.03 3.18
N VAL A 74 -7.00 -5.81 2.79
CA VAL A 74 -6.67 -4.71 3.71
C VAL A 74 -7.72 -3.63 3.58
N ALA A 75 -8.31 -3.24 4.71
CA ALA A 75 -9.11 -2.04 4.82
C ALA A 75 -8.19 -0.83 4.97
N ALA A 76 -8.42 0.20 4.16
CA ALA A 76 -7.63 1.43 4.16
C ALA A 76 -8.51 2.62 3.79
N PRO A 77 -8.18 3.84 4.29
CA PRO A 77 -8.96 5.04 4.00
C PRO A 77 -9.05 5.33 2.49
N PRO A 78 -10.13 5.96 2.01
CA PRO A 78 -10.26 6.41 0.61
C PRO A 78 -9.09 7.30 0.15
N ALA A 79 -8.50 8.09 1.05
CA ALA A 79 -7.31 8.88 0.78
C ALA A 79 -6.09 8.05 0.33
N ILE A 80 -6.06 6.75 0.62
CA ILE A 80 -5.05 5.78 0.19
C ILE A 80 -5.56 4.99 -1.01
N THR A 81 -6.76 4.39 -0.91
CA THR A 81 -7.27 3.48 -1.94
C THR A 81 -7.50 4.15 -3.29
N ARG A 82 -7.74 5.46 -3.33
CA ARG A 82 -7.89 6.24 -4.58
C ARG A 82 -6.65 6.23 -5.48
N TYR A 83 -5.46 5.94 -4.94
CA TYR A 83 -4.22 5.82 -5.70
C TYR A 83 -3.95 4.40 -6.19
N LEU A 84 -4.74 3.44 -5.73
CA LEU A 84 -4.54 2.04 -6.07
C LEU A 84 -5.36 1.68 -7.31
N VAL A 85 -4.73 0.92 -8.20
CA VAL A 85 -5.39 0.38 -9.40
C VAL A 85 -5.10 -1.11 -9.50
N PRO A 86 -6.04 -1.93 -10.01
CA PRO A 86 -5.77 -3.34 -10.28
C PRO A 86 -4.53 -3.51 -11.15
N LYS A 87 -3.67 -4.46 -10.78
CA LYS A 87 -2.34 -4.71 -11.39
C LYS A 87 -1.30 -3.61 -11.18
N GLY A 88 -1.63 -2.53 -10.47
CA GLY A 88 -0.67 -1.55 -9.99
C GLY A 88 0.11 -2.03 -8.76
N TYR A 89 0.98 -1.18 -8.25
CA TYR A 89 1.80 -1.47 -7.08
C TYR A 89 1.29 -0.80 -5.81
N VAL A 90 1.59 -1.45 -4.70
CA VAL A 90 1.47 -0.89 -3.35
C VAL A 90 2.58 -1.45 -2.48
N ALA A 91 3.18 -0.66 -1.61
CA ALA A 91 4.05 -1.19 -0.58
C ALA A 91 3.26 -1.41 0.72
N VAL A 92 3.31 -2.64 1.24
CA VAL A 92 2.69 -3.02 2.52
C VAL A 92 3.79 -3.48 3.46
N ASP A 93 3.96 -2.79 4.60
CA ASP A 93 5.09 -2.94 5.51
C ASP A 93 6.44 -2.95 4.76
N GLY A 94 6.59 -2.05 3.78
CA GLY A 94 7.78 -1.90 2.95
C GLY A 94 7.93 -2.92 1.81
N THR A 95 7.08 -3.93 1.72
CA THR A 95 7.13 -4.94 0.66
C THR A 95 6.34 -4.46 -0.56
N SER A 96 7.00 -4.39 -1.73
CA SER A 96 6.36 -4.11 -3.03
C SER A 96 5.45 -5.26 -3.43
N LEU A 97 4.15 -5.00 -3.58
CA LEU A 97 3.13 -5.98 -3.89
C LEU A 97 2.25 -5.51 -5.05
N THR A 98 1.70 -6.46 -5.79
CA THR A 98 0.75 -6.19 -6.87
C THR A 98 -0.67 -6.14 -6.29
N VAL A 99 -1.40 -5.07 -6.57
CA VAL A 99 -2.83 -4.95 -6.26
C VAL A 99 -3.61 -5.90 -7.16
N CYS A 100 -4.40 -6.80 -6.56
CA CYS A 100 -5.28 -7.68 -7.32
C CYS A 100 -6.61 -7.00 -7.59
N ASP A 101 -7.24 -6.44 -6.55
CA ASP A 101 -8.53 -5.78 -6.63
C ASP A 101 -8.58 -4.61 -5.65
N VAL A 102 -9.42 -3.59 -5.95
CA VAL A 102 -9.60 -2.41 -5.11
C VAL A 102 -11.04 -1.92 -5.16
N ASN A 103 -11.57 -1.58 -4.00
CA ASN A 103 -12.84 -0.86 -3.88
C ASN A 103 -12.61 0.43 -3.11
N VAL A 104 -12.61 1.55 -3.84
CA VAL A 104 -12.36 2.89 -3.28
C VAL A 104 -13.52 3.33 -2.40
N VAL A 105 -14.77 2.97 -2.76
CA VAL A 105 -15.98 3.37 -2.03
C VAL A 105 -16.05 2.68 -0.67
N GLU A 106 -15.82 1.36 -0.65
CA GLU A 106 -15.80 0.57 0.59
C GLU A 106 -14.48 0.69 1.35
N GLY A 107 -13.43 1.25 0.75
CA GLY A 107 -12.15 1.48 1.39
C GLY A 107 -11.36 0.20 1.65
N TRP A 108 -11.15 -0.64 0.63
CA TRP A 108 -10.31 -1.83 0.75
C TRP A 108 -9.59 -2.18 -0.56
N PHE A 109 -8.54 -2.95 -0.44
CA PHE A 109 -7.83 -3.57 -1.56
C PHE A 109 -7.37 -4.99 -1.19
N THR A 110 -7.02 -5.77 -2.23
CA THR A 110 -6.49 -7.11 -2.06
C THR A 110 -5.16 -7.28 -2.77
N PHE A 111 -4.36 -8.19 -2.26
CA PHE A 111 -3.16 -8.72 -2.90
C PHE A 111 -3.00 -10.19 -2.55
N MET A 112 -2.15 -10.87 -3.30
CA MET A 112 -1.87 -12.28 -3.14
C MET A 112 -0.36 -12.48 -2.91
N LEU A 113 -0.03 -13.39 -2.02
CA LEU A 113 1.34 -13.77 -1.68
C LEU A 113 1.60 -15.20 -2.12
N VAL A 114 2.57 -15.40 -3.00
CA VAL A 114 3.11 -16.72 -3.33
C VAL A 114 3.86 -17.31 -2.13
N GLU A 115 4.01 -18.62 -2.08
CA GLU A 115 4.61 -19.35 -0.95
C GLU A 115 5.95 -18.77 -0.48
N TYR A 116 6.82 -18.43 -1.42
CA TYR A 116 8.11 -17.82 -1.09
C TYR A 116 7.95 -16.52 -0.29
N THR A 117 7.09 -15.61 -0.77
CA THR A 117 6.87 -14.31 -0.11
C THR A 117 6.25 -14.48 1.27
N GLN A 118 5.31 -15.43 1.43
CA GLN A 118 4.68 -15.73 2.72
C GLN A 118 5.70 -16.06 3.81
N LYS A 119 6.80 -16.74 3.44
CA LYS A 119 7.85 -17.16 4.38
C LYS A 119 8.85 -16.05 4.73
N HIS A 120 8.91 -14.97 3.94
CA HIS A 120 9.97 -13.96 4.03
C HIS A 120 9.51 -12.59 4.53
N ILE A 121 8.20 -12.37 4.68
CA ILE A 121 7.67 -11.09 5.18
C ILE A 121 6.79 -11.28 6.40
N VAL A 122 6.57 -10.19 7.15
CA VAL A 122 5.82 -10.26 8.42
C VAL A 122 4.29 -10.18 8.25
N VAL A 123 3.79 -9.71 7.11
CA VAL A 123 2.34 -9.49 6.88
C VAL A 123 1.51 -10.77 7.11
N PRO A 124 1.93 -11.98 6.68
CA PRO A 124 1.19 -13.21 6.95
C PRO A 124 1.02 -13.54 8.43
N LEU A 125 1.92 -13.06 9.29
CA LEU A 125 1.91 -13.33 10.73
C LEU A 125 0.91 -12.47 11.49
N LYS A 126 0.48 -11.33 10.93
CA LYS A 126 -0.44 -10.39 11.56
C LYS A 126 -1.86 -10.96 11.56
N PRO A 127 -2.68 -10.72 12.61
CA PRO A 127 -4.05 -11.20 12.66
C PRO A 127 -4.95 -10.57 11.59
N ALA A 128 -6.06 -11.24 11.26
CA ALA A 128 -7.08 -10.77 10.31
C ALA A 128 -8.43 -10.56 11.01
N ASP A 129 -8.40 -10.15 12.26
CA ASP A 129 -9.56 -9.88 13.14
C ASP A 129 -9.82 -8.37 13.30
N GLY A 130 -9.21 -7.55 12.45
CA GLY A 130 -9.28 -6.10 12.56
C GLY A 130 -8.20 -5.46 13.43
N THR A 131 -7.32 -6.24 14.08
CA THR A 131 -6.23 -5.73 14.90
C THR A 131 -4.88 -5.69 14.17
N GLY A 132 -4.72 -6.48 13.11
CA GLY A 132 -3.50 -6.58 12.32
C GLY A 132 -3.24 -5.33 11.49
N LYS A 133 -2.48 -4.38 12.03
CA LYS A 133 -2.14 -3.12 11.34
C LYS A 133 -0.96 -3.29 10.39
N VAL A 134 -1.04 -2.65 9.24
CA VAL A 134 0.01 -2.60 8.21
C VAL A 134 0.28 -1.16 7.79
N ASN A 135 1.54 -0.83 7.55
CA ASN A 135 1.93 0.45 6.97
C ASN A 135 1.74 0.38 5.45
N ILE A 136 1.16 1.41 4.87
CA ILE A 136 0.87 1.46 3.43
C ILE A 136 1.58 2.67 2.82
N GLU A 137 2.30 2.42 1.74
CA GLU A 137 2.85 3.44 0.86
C GLU A 137 2.31 3.20 -0.55
N VAL A 138 1.63 4.19 -1.12
CA VAL A 138 1.14 4.12 -2.50
C VAL A 138 2.27 4.49 -3.47
N ASP A 139 2.20 4.00 -4.70
CA ASP A 139 3.19 4.35 -5.72
C ASP A 139 3.21 5.87 -5.93
N VAL A 140 4.39 6.45 -5.79
CA VAL A 140 4.61 7.89 -5.95
C VAL A 140 4.19 8.41 -7.33
N LEU A 141 4.23 7.57 -8.37
CA LEU A 141 3.79 7.94 -9.72
C LEU A 141 2.31 8.32 -9.74
N GLY A 142 1.46 7.60 -9.00
CA GLY A 142 0.04 7.94 -8.85
C GLY A 142 -0.18 9.34 -8.29
N LYS A 143 0.62 9.73 -7.29
CA LYS A 143 0.57 11.08 -6.68
C LYS A 143 0.98 12.17 -7.68
N TYR A 144 2.02 11.93 -8.49
CA TYR A 144 2.45 12.88 -9.51
C TYR A 144 1.41 13.04 -10.62
N VAL A 145 0.81 11.94 -11.08
CA VAL A 145 -0.27 11.99 -12.08
C VAL A 145 -1.45 12.79 -11.56
N GLU A 146 -1.94 12.49 -10.36
CA GLU A 146 -3.04 13.25 -9.75
C GLU A 146 -2.71 14.74 -9.65
N ARG A 147 -1.51 15.07 -9.14
CA ARG A 147 -1.07 16.46 -9.02
C ARG A 147 -1.03 17.18 -10.37
N SER A 148 -0.60 16.50 -11.42
CA SER A 148 -0.53 17.06 -12.77
C SER A 148 -1.91 17.27 -13.38
N MET A 149 -2.87 16.43 -13.04
CA MET A 149 -4.24 16.49 -13.55
C MET A 149 -5.14 17.47 -12.77
N SER A 150 -4.79 17.82 -11.53
CA SER A 150 -5.65 18.59 -10.64
C SER A 150 -6.13 19.91 -11.25
N SER A 151 -5.24 20.66 -11.88
CA SER A 151 -5.60 21.95 -12.52
C SER A 151 -6.52 21.81 -13.73
N VAL A 152 -6.41 20.70 -14.46
CA VAL A 152 -7.27 20.38 -15.61
C VAL A 152 -8.66 20.01 -15.11
N LEU A 153 -8.76 19.19 -14.09
CA LEU A 153 -10.03 18.78 -13.48
C LEU A 153 -10.76 19.98 -12.86
N GLU A 154 -10.05 20.88 -12.18
CA GLU A 154 -10.62 22.11 -11.65
C GLU A 154 -11.19 23.03 -12.76
N ARG A 155 -10.48 23.13 -13.89
CA ARG A 155 -10.96 23.92 -15.05
C ARG A 155 -12.18 23.27 -15.67
N LEU A 156 -12.18 21.95 -15.81
CA LEU A 156 -13.32 21.20 -16.34
C LEU A 156 -14.57 21.40 -15.46
N ALA A 157 -14.43 21.24 -14.16
CA ALA A 157 -15.53 21.47 -13.21
C ALA A 157 -16.12 22.88 -13.30
N ARG A 158 -15.29 23.92 -13.51
CA ARG A 158 -15.77 25.29 -13.75
C ARG A 158 -16.53 25.42 -15.06
N VAL A 159 -16.08 24.76 -16.13
CA VAL A 159 -16.78 24.76 -17.43
C VAL A 159 -18.12 24.07 -17.29
N GLU A 160 -18.20 22.93 -16.64
CA GLU A 160 -19.46 22.22 -16.37
C GLU A 160 -20.46 23.08 -15.59
N GLN A 161 -19.94 23.78 -14.56
CA GLN A 161 -20.76 24.72 -13.78
C GLN A 161 -21.31 25.86 -14.62
N VAL A 162 -20.51 26.47 -15.50
CA VAL A 162 -20.93 27.57 -16.39
C VAL A 162 -21.96 27.09 -17.42
N LEU A 163 -21.83 25.87 -17.94
CA LEU A 163 -22.71 25.29 -18.93
C LEU A 163 -23.98 24.69 -18.32
N GLY A 164 -24.15 24.74 -16.99
CA GLY A 164 -25.30 24.15 -16.32
C GLY A 164 -25.33 22.62 -16.41
N LEU A 165 -24.21 22.01 -16.79
CA LEU A 165 -24.04 20.57 -16.78
C LEU A 165 -23.79 20.19 -15.31
N GLY A 166 -24.85 20.14 -14.50
CA GLY A 166 -24.77 19.64 -13.14
C GLY A 166 -24.18 18.25 -13.16
N ALA A 167 -23.54 17.82 -12.06
CA ALA A 167 -23.03 16.48 -11.89
C ALA A 167 -24.13 15.43 -12.14
N GLY A 168 -24.41 15.21 -13.40
CA GLY A 168 -25.19 14.08 -13.87
C GLY A 168 -24.34 12.87 -13.53
N ASP A 169 -24.93 11.95 -12.78
CA ASP A 169 -24.47 10.62 -12.46
C ASP A 169 -23.09 10.32 -13.02
N ALA A 170 -22.08 10.45 -12.18
CA ALA A 170 -20.79 9.83 -12.47
C ALA A 170 -21.04 8.32 -12.43
N GLY A 171 -21.69 7.85 -13.51
CA GLY A 171 -21.97 6.47 -13.75
C GLY A 171 -20.69 5.69 -13.56
N ALA A 172 -20.76 4.67 -12.75
CA ALA A 172 -19.76 3.69 -12.46
C ALA A 172 -18.82 3.52 -13.66
N VAL A 173 -17.59 3.99 -13.54
CA VAL A 173 -16.54 3.67 -14.51
C VAL A 173 -16.41 2.17 -14.45
N GLY A 174 -16.90 1.52 -15.52
CA GLY A 174 -17.13 0.10 -15.61
C GLY A 174 -15.96 -0.73 -15.13
N GLY A 175 -16.27 -1.66 -14.26
CA GLY A 175 -15.36 -2.73 -13.92
C GLY A 175 -14.89 -3.40 -15.20
N TRP A 176 -13.58 -3.49 -15.38
CA TRP A 176 -12.99 -4.38 -16.36
C TRP A 176 -13.35 -5.81 -15.96
N ALA A 177 -14.41 -6.35 -16.55
CA ALA A 177 -14.66 -7.78 -16.56
C ALA A 177 -13.66 -8.40 -17.55
N GLY A 178 -12.53 -8.83 -17.05
CA GLY A 178 -11.60 -9.67 -17.80
C GLY A 178 -12.20 -11.05 -17.94
N GLY A 179 -12.44 -11.46 -19.21
CA GLY A 179 -12.72 -12.84 -19.58
C GLY A 179 -11.48 -13.73 -19.48
#